data_39833e59b9751ac9530ee5e66a955946
#
_entry.id   39833e59b9751ac9530ee5e66a955946
#
_cell.length_a   1.000
_cell.length_b   1.000
_cell.length_c   1.000
_cell.angle_alpha   90.00
_cell.angle_beta   90.00
_cell.angle_gamma   90.00
#
_symmetry.space_group_name_H-M   'P 1'
#
loop_
_entity.id
_entity.type
_entity.pdbx_description
1 polymer ?
#
loop_
_entity_poly.entity_id
_entity_poly.type
_entity_poly.pdbx_seq_one_letter_code
_entity_poly.pdbx_strand_id
1 'polypeptide(L)'
;RKYEVDSLCYPLQLAYLLWKETGETSQFDETFVAATKEILHLWTVEQDHKNSPYRFVRDTDRKEDTLVNDGFGPDFAVTGMTWSAFRPSDDCCQYSYLIPSNMFAVVVLGYVQEIFAELDLADSQNIIADAKRLQAEIQEGIENYAYTSNSKGEKIYAFEVDGLGNASIMDDPNVPSLLAAPYLGYCDIDDEVYQATRRTILSPENPYFYQGEYASG
;
A
#
# COMPACT_ATOMS: atom_id res chain seq x y z
N ARG A 1 9.90 15.69 2.09
CA ARG A 1 8.47 15.37 2.24
C ARG A 1 8.34 13.95 2.75
N LYS A 2 7.28 13.63 3.50
CA LYS A 2 6.93 12.27 3.86
C LYS A 2 6.58 11.48 2.59
N TYR A 3 7.05 10.24 2.51
CA TYR A 3 6.75 9.34 1.40
C TYR A 3 5.79 8.25 1.88
N GLU A 4 4.69 8.13 1.18
CA GLU A 4 3.61 7.18 1.40
C GLU A 4 3.23 6.55 0.05
N VAL A 5 3.13 5.23 0.00
CA VAL A 5 2.76 4.50 -1.21
C VAL A 5 1.36 4.86 -1.68
N ASP A 6 0.42 4.96 -0.74
CA ASP A 6 -0.98 5.26 -1.03
C ASP A 6 -1.21 6.67 -1.59
N SER A 7 -0.42 7.65 -1.19
CA SER A 7 -0.48 9.00 -1.76
C SER A 7 -0.32 9.02 -3.29
N LEU A 8 0.36 8.00 -3.85
CA LEU A 8 0.54 7.83 -5.29
C LEU A 8 -0.56 6.98 -5.94
N CYS A 9 -1.28 6.18 -5.15
CA CYS A 9 -2.41 5.38 -5.63
C CYS A 9 -3.63 6.24 -5.95
N TYR A 10 -3.93 7.22 -5.09
CA TYR A 10 -5.15 8.01 -5.21
C TYR A 10 -5.31 8.79 -6.52
N PRO A 11 -4.28 9.45 -7.08
CA PRO A 11 -4.41 10.12 -8.37
C PRO A 11 -4.77 9.15 -9.51
N LEU A 12 -4.19 7.94 -9.51
CA LEU A 12 -4.46 6.91 -10.50
C LEU A 12 -5.88 6.37 -10.35
N GLN A 13 -6.32 6.09 -9.12
CA GLN A 13 -7.68 5.65 -8.83
C GLN A 13 -8.71 6.71 -9.22
N LEU A 14 -8.50 7.98 -8.85
CA LEU A 14 -9.41 9.06 -9.16
C LEU A 14 -9.60 9.23 -10.68
N ALA A 15 -8.50 9.22 -11.43
CA ALA A 15 -8.52 9.36 -12.87
C ALA A 15 -9.27 8.18 -13.54
N TYR A 16 -9.03 6.96 -13.05
CA TYR A 16 -9.71 5.75 -13.52
C TYR A 16 -11.22 5.79 -13.23
N LEU A 17 -11.61 6.06 -11.99
CA LEU A 17 -13.02 6.08 -11.58
C LEU A 17 -13.79 7.19 -12.30
N LEU A 18 -13.22 8.39 -12.46
CA LEU A 18 -13.83 9.47 -13.24
C LEU A 18 -14.12 9.01 -14.67
N TRP A 19 -13.16 8.37 -15.31
CA TRP A 19 -13.34 7.83 -16.66
C TRP A 19 -14.45 6.77 -16.72
N LYS A 20 -14.43 5.79 -15.83
CA LYS A 20 -15.40 4.68 -15.84
C LYS A 20 -16.84 5.16 -15.57
N GLU A 21 -16.99 6.17 -14.69
CA GLU A 21 -18.31 6.69 -14.30
C GLU A 21 -18.88 7.70 -15.30
N THR A 22 -18.03 8.48 -15.96
CA THR A 22 -18.49 9.61 -16.79
C THR A 22 -18.12 9.50 -18.26
N GLY A 23 -17.18 8.64 -18.63
CA GLY A 23 -16.57 8.59 -19.94
C GLY A 23 -15.58 9.72 -20.23
N GLU A 24 -15.32 10.62 -19.25
CA GLU A 24 -14.38 11.74 -19.42
C GLU A 24 -12.93 11.20 -19.52
N THR A 25 -12.20 11.72 -20.51
CA THR A 25 -10.82 11.28 -20.80
C THR A 25 -9.81 12.43 -20.83
N SER A 26 -10.24 13.67 -20.62
CA SER A 26 -9.37 14.86 -20.70
C SER A 26 -8.27 14.88 -19.64
N GLN A 27 -8.44 14.16 -18.53
CA GLN A 27 -7.43 13.98 -17.49
C GLN A 27 -6.24 13.12 -17.92
N PHE A 28 -6.34 12.34 -19.01
CA PHE A 28 -5.27 11.47 -19.50
C PHE A 28 -4.37 12.19 -20.50
N ASP A 29 -3.81 13.31 -20.09
CA ASP A 29 -2.89 14.14 -20.85
C ASP A 29 -1.41 13.70 -20.72
N GLU A 30 -0.51 14.46 -21.33
CA GLU A 30 0.93 14.23 -21.24
C GLU A 30 1.46 14.25 -19.79
N THR A 31 0.82 15.06 -18.92
CA THR A 31 1.17 15.16 -17.50
C THR A 31 0.81 13.89 -16.76
N PHE A 32 -0.36 13.32 -17.04
CA PHE A 32 -0.78 12.03 -16.48
C PHE A 32 0.17 10.90 -16.90
N VAL A 33 0.54 10.85 -18.20
CA VAL A 33 1.49 9.86 -18.71
C VAL A 33 2.85 10.00 -18.00
N ALA A 34 3.37 11.22 -17.88
CA ALA A 34 4.64 11.47 -17.21
C ALA A 34 4.57 11.09 -15.72
N ALA A 35 3.50 11.48 -15.01
CA ALA A 35 3.31 11.15 -13.60
C ALA A 35 3.20 9.64 -13.38
N THR A 36 2.49 8.92 -14.26
CA THR A 36 2.39 7.45 -14.17
C THR A 36 3.77 6.79 -14.29
N LYS A 37 4.60 7.22 -15.22
CA LYS A 37 5.98 6.73 -15.38
C LYS A 37 6.82 6.95 -14.11
N GLU A 38 6.75 8.14 -13.54
CA GLU A 38 7.46 8.46 -12.29
C GLU A 38 6.98 7.61 -11.12
N ILE A 39 5.68 7.35 -11.01
CA ILE A 39 5.11 6.47 -9.97
C ILE A 39 5.64 5.04 -10.14
N LEU A 40 5.59 4.47 -11.35
CA LEU A 40 6.09 3.13 -11.63
C LEU A 40 7.59 3.01 -11.34
N HIS A 41 8.37 4.03 -11.75
CA HIS A 41 9.80 4.10 -11.47
C HIS A 41 10.07 4.15 -9.97
N LEU A 42 9.39 5.03 -9.23
CA LEU A 42 9.57 5.18 -7.79
C LEU A 42 9.23 3.88 -7.04
N TRP A 43 8.08 3.27 -7.32
CA TRP A 43 7.72 2.00 -6.68
C TRP A 43 8.69 0.87 -7.01
N THR A 44 9.26 0.85 -8.22
CA THR A 44 10.30 -0.12 -8.61
C THR A 44 11.60 0.11 -7.82
N VAL A 45 12.03 1.36 -7.65
CA VAL A 45 13.21 1.70 -6.83
C VAL A 45 12.99 1.32 -5.38
N GLU A 46 11.80 1.58 -4.86
CA GLU A 46 11.44 1.31 -3.46
C GLU A 46 11.17 -0.18 -3.17
N GLN A 47 11.18 -1.08 -4.16
CA GLN A 47 11.22 -2.53 -3.87
C GLN A 47 12.52 -2.94 -3.15
N ASP A 48 13.62 -2.22 -3.40
CA ASP A 48 14.86 -2.31 -2.61
C ASP A 48 15.31 -0.90 -2.20
N HIS A 49 14.79 -0.44 -1.07
CA HIS A 49 15.06 0.91 -0.54
C HIS A 49 16.55 1.22 -0.34
N LYS A 50 17.43 0.20 -0.33
CA LYS A 50 18.89 0.42 -0.28
C LYS A 50 19.38 1.20 -1.50
N ASN A 51 18.68 1.08 -2.63
CA ASN A 51 18.97 1.79 -3.88
C ASN A 51 18.34 3.18 -3.96
N SER A 52 17.46 3.52 -3.01
CA SER A 52 16.77 4.81 -2.96
C SER A 52 17.63 5.89 -2.30
N PRO A 53 17.64 7.11 -2.86
CA PRO A 53 18.25 8.27 -2.21
C PRO A 53 17.35 8.85 -1.11
N TYR A 54 16.13 8.36 -0.93
CA TYR A 54 15.18 8.94 0.01
C TYR A 54 15.67 8.78 1.45
N ARG A 55 15.61 9.87 2.19
CA ARG A 55 15.85 9.94 3.63
C ARG A 55 14.93 10.98 4.22
N PHE A 56 14.45 10.71 5.44
CA PHE A 56 13.59 11.66 6.13
C PHE A 56 13.96 11.76 7.61
N VAL A 57 14.41 12.93 7.99
CA VAL A 57 14.70 13.30 9.40
C VAL A 57 13.95 14.58 9.70
N ARG A 58 13.27 14.59 10.85
CA ARG A 58 12.64 15.78 11.42
C ARG A 58 13.15 15.97 12.85
N ASP A 59 13.44 17.21 13.21
CA ASP A 59 13.70 17.58 14.61
C ASP A 59 12.35 17.63 15.35
N THR A 60 12.09 16.62 16.16
CA THR A 60 10.82 16.40 16.85
C THR A 60 11.03 15.53 18.09
N ASP A 61 10.19 15.72 19.11
CA ASP A 61 10.10 14.86 20.29
C ASP A 61 9.18 13.63 20.07
N ARG A 62 8.47 13.58 18.93
CA ARG A 62 7.60 12.49 18.52
C ARG A 62 8.34 11.52 17.61
N LYS A 63 8.54 10.30 18.09
CA LYS A 63 9.27 9.26 17.35
C LYS A 63 8.56 8.86 16.05
N GLU A 64 7.24 8.99 16.02
CA GLU A 64 6.39 8.66 14.87
C GLU A 64 6.55 9.66 13.72
N ASP A 65 7.06 10.85 13.98
CA ASP A 65 7.22 11.93 13.00
C ASP A 65 8.54 11.90 12.23
N THR A 66 9.41 10.92 12.47
CA THR A 66 10.74 10.84 11.85
C THR A 66 11.15 9.39 11.65
N LEU A 67 12.03 9.13 10.68
CA LEU A 67 12.54 7.78 10.45
C LEU A 67 13.80 7.52 11.31
N VAL A 68 13.95 6.28 11.73
CA VAL A 68 15.15 5.76 12.41
C VAL A 68 16.33 5.64 11.43
N ASN A 69 17.52 5.26 11.93
CA ASN A 69 18.72 5.01 11.14
C ASN A 69 19.09 6.20 10.23
N ASP A 70 19.20 7.40 10.81
CA ASP A 70 19.53 8.64 10.10
C ASP A 70 18.57 8.94 8.93
N GLY A 71 17.29 8.62 9.14
CA GLY A 71 16.23 8.86 8.15
C GLY A 71 16.10 7.78 7.09
N PHE A 72 16.85 6.69 7.19
CA PHE A 72 16.74 5.55 6.28
C PHE A 72 15.47 4.73 6.54
N GLY A 73 15.05 4.61 7.78
CA GLY A 73 13.96 3.75 8.19
C GLY A 73 14.43 2.45 8.84
N PRO A 74 13.51 1.55 9.21
CA PRO A 74 13.84 0.28 9.85
C PRO A 74 14.56 -0.69 8.92
N ASP A 75 15.22 -1.71 9.49
CA ASP A 75 15.84 -2.80 8.75
C ASP A 75 14.79 -3.61 8.02
N PHE A 76 15.14 -4.13 6.84
CA PHE A 76 14.26 -4.94 6.01
C PHE A 76 15.03 -5.94 5.12
N ALA A 77 14.32 -6.97 4.65
CA ALA A 77 14.72 -7.79 3.51
C ALA A 77 13.80 -7.53 2.32
N VAL A 78 14.34 -7.63 1.10
CA VAL A 78 13.57 -7.44 -0.14
C VAL A 78 12.49 -8.52 -0.25
N THR A 79 11.25 -8.09 -0.49
CA THR A 79 10.06 -8.97 -0.55
C THR A 79 9.38 -8.99 -1.92
N GLY A 80 9.71 -8.06 -2.80
CA GLY A 80 8.97 -7.76 -4.02
C GLY A 80 7.91 -6.67 -3.85
N MET A 81 7.45 -6.41 -2.62
CA MET A 81 6.58 -5.26 -2.31
C MET A 81 7.35 -3.94 -2.38
N THR A 82 6.62 -2.82 -2.54
CA THR A 82 7.20 -1.49 -2.48
C THR A 82 7.23 -0.97 -1.03
N TRP A 83 8.39 -0.45 -0.63
CA TRP A 83 8.67 0.09 0.70
C TRP A 83 7.91 1.40 0.93
N SER A 84 7.41 1.63 2.14
CA SER A 84 6.76 2.88 2.56
C SER A 84 7.45 3.47 3.79
N ALA A 85 7.64 4.78 3.79
CA ALA A 85 8.20 5.49 4.94
C ALA A 85 7.15 5.75 6.02
N PHE A 86 5.95 6.15 5.59
CA PHE A 86 4.87 6.59 6.47
C PHE A 86 3.57 5.89 6.11
N ARG A 87 2.68 5.85 7.08
CA ARG A 87 1.30 5.36 7.00
C ARG A 87 0.37 6.48 6.52
N PRO A 88 -0.86 6.18 6.11
CA PRO A 88 -1.89 7.19 5.81
C PRO A 88 -2.20 8.15 6.97
N SER A 89 -1.83 7.80 8.20
CA SER A 89 -1.93 8.63 9.40
C SER A 89 -0.77 9.62 9.59
N ASP A 90 0.17 9.67 8.66
CA ASP A 90 1.42 10.44 8.78
C ASP A 90 2.42 9.89 9.81
N ASP A 91 2.12 8.77 10.48
CA ASP A 91 3.05 8.10 11.37
C ASP A 91 4.06 7.24 10.58
N CYS A 92 5.31 7.19 11.00
CA CYS A 92 6.30 6.35 10.35
C CYS A 92 5.97 4.85 10.50
N CYS A 93 6.24 4.07 9.47
CA CYS A 93 6.09 2.63 9.51
C CYS A 93 7.07 2.01 10.51
N GLN A 94 6.58 1.09 11.32
CA GLN A 94 7.43 0.26 12.20
C GLN A 94 8.18 -0.80 11.38
N TYR A 95 7.47 -1.41 10.43
CA TYR A 95 8.00 -2.31 9.42
C TYR A 95 7.60 -1.78 8.05
N SER A 96 8.54 -1.57 7.17
CA SER A 96 8.37 -0.68 6.02
C SER A 96 7.55 -1.24 4.85
N TYR A 97 7.13 -2.50 4.89
CA TYR A 97 6.16 -3.00 3.92
C TYR A 97 4.76 -2.91 4.52
N LEU A 98 4.10 -1.79 4.28
CA LEU A 98 2.73 -1.52 4.70
C LEU A 98 1.77 -2.28 3.77
N ILE A 99 1.13 -3.32 4.31
CA ILE A 99 0.35 -4.26 3.52
C ILE A 99 -0.87 -3.62 2.86
N PRO A 100 -1.72 -2.82 3.55
CA PRO A 100 -2.86 -2.19 2.89
C PRO A 100 -2.47 -1.29 1.72
N SER A 101 -1.36 -0.55 1.83
CA SER A 101 -0.88 0.31 0.75
C SER A 101 -0.34 -0.50 -0.44
N ASN A 102 0.32 -1.63 -0.18
CA ASN A 102 0.74 -2.54 -1.25
C ASN A 102 -0.45 -3.24 -1.93
N MET A 103 -1.50 -3.62 -1.19
CA MET A 103 -2.77 -4.10 -1.74
C MET A 103 -3.40 -3.06 -2.67
N PHE A 104 -3.43 -1.81 -2.24
CA PHE A 104 -3.96 -0.71 -3.04
C PHE A 104 -3.10 -0.46 -4.30
N ALA A 105 -1.78 -0.55 -4.20
CA ALA A 105 -0.88 -0.46 -5.35
C ALA A 105 -1.17 -1.57 -6.39
N VAL A 106 -1.40 -2.81 -5.96
CA VAL A 106 -1.79 -3.92 -6.86
C VAL A 106 -3.06 -3.60 -7.63
N VAL A 107 -4.07 -3.04 -6.96
CA VAL A 107 -5.34 -2.66 -7.60
C VAL A 107 -5.14 -1.55 -8.63
N VAL A 108 -4.46 -0.46 -8.26
CA VAL A 108 -4.29 0.68 -9.18
C VAL A 108 -3.34 0.37 -10.34
N LEU A 109 -2.40 -0.56 -10.18
CA LEU A 109 -1.59 -1.06 -11.29
C LEU A 109 -2.45 -1.80 -12.33
N GLY A 110 -3.54 -2.46 -11.91
CA GLY A 110 -4.56 -2.98 -12.82
C GLY A 110 -5.27 -1.86 -13.58
N TYR A 111 -5.64 -0.78 -12.90
CA TYR A 111 -6.25 0.40 -13.54
C TYR A 111 -5.31 1.04 -14.57
N VAL A 112 -4.02 1.18 -14.26
CA VAL A 112 -3.03 1.68 -15.22
C VAL A 112 -2.99 0.82 -16.46
N GLN A 113 -2.96 -0.51 -16.33
CA GLN A 113 -2.94 -1.42 -17.47
C GLN A 113 -4.18 -1.22 -18.35
N GLU A 114 -5.38 -1.10 -17.75
CA GLU A 114 -6.63 -0.90 -18.49
C GLU A 114 -6.68 0.46 -19.19
N ILE A 115 -6.32 1.56 -18.51
CA ILE A 115 -6.25 2.90 -19.08
C ILE A 115 -5.38 2.90 -20.35
N PHE A 116 -4.15 2.40 -20.23
CA PHE A 116 -3.19 2.43 -21.34
C PHE A 116 -3.46 1.38 -22.44
N ALA A 117 -4.27 0.36 -22.16
CA ALA A 117 -4.71 -0.60 -23.17
C ALA A 117 -5.90 -0.09 -23.99
N GLU A 118 -6.82 0.67 -23.38
CA GLU A 118 -8.05 1.13 -24.04
C GLU A 118 -7.94 2.52 -24.68
N LEU A 119 -7.00 3.34 -24.18
CA LEU A 119 -6.78 4.70 -24.67
C LEU A 119 -5.47 4.76 -25.47
N ASP A 120 -5.47 5.50 -26.59
CA ASP A 120 -4.28 5.71 -27.44
C ASP A 120 -3.35 6.75 -26.82
N LEU A 121 -2.69 6.36 -25.74
CA LEU A 121 -1.76 7.22 -24.99
C LEU A 121 -0.31 6.95 -25.39
N ALA A 122 0.55 7.96 -25.17
CA ALA A 122 1.97 7.82 -25.46
C ALA A 122 2.62 6.71 -24.59
N ASP A 123 3.48 5.91 -25.19
CA ASP A 123 4.32 4.89 -24.54
C ASP A 123 3.53 3.75 -23.85
N SER A 124 2.29 3.53 -24.27
CA SER A 124 1.37 2.56 -23.64
C SER A 124 1.96 1.18 -23.48
N GLN A 125 2.67 0.65 -24.47
CA GLN A 125 3.23 -0.71 -24.40
C GLN A 125 4.26 -0.87 -23.26
N ASN A 126 5.14 0.10 -23.07
CA ASN A 126 6.14 0.05 -22.01
C ASN A 126 5.49 0.24 -20.64
N ILE A 127 4.54 1.19 -20.51
CA ILE A 127 3.82 1.44 -19.26
C ILE A 127 3.02 0.22 -18.83
N ILE A 128 2.31 -0.43 -19.76
CA ILE A 128 1.58 -1.69 -19.48
C ILE A 128 2.53 -2.79 -19.03
N ALA A 129 3.66 -2.96 -19.73
CA ALA A 129 4.64 -3.98 -19.37
C ALA A 129 5.22 -3.78 -17.97
N ASP A 130 5.60 -2.53 -17.63
CA ASP A 130 6.13 -2.17 -16.32
C ASP A 130 5.06 -2.32 -15.21
N ALA A 131 3.85 -1.84 -15.46
CA ALA A 131 2.74 -1.97 -14.50
C ALA A 131 2.40 -3.45 -14.23
N LYS A 132 2.37 -4.28 -15.28
CA LYS A 132 2.09 -5.72 -15.16
C LYS A 132 3.19 -6.45 -14.39
N ARG A 133 4.45 -6.16 -14.68
CA ARG A 133 5.59 -6.73 -13.96
C ARG A 133 5.53 -6.35 -12.48
N LEU A 134 5.41 -5.07 -12.19
CA LEU A 134 5.39 -4.56 -10.82
C LEU A 134 4.19 -5.08 -10.02
N GLN A 135 3.00 -5.15 -10.65
CA GLN A 135 1.81 -5.74 -10.03
C GLN A 135 2.05 -7.19 -9.63
N ALA A 136 2.65 -8.00 -10.51
CA ALA A 136 2.94 -9.39 -10.24
C ALA A 136 3.97 -9.55 -9.11
N GLU A 137 5.04 -8.75 -9.11
CA GLU A 137 6.08 -8.78 -8.08
C GLU A 137 5.54 -8.38 -6.70
N ILE A 138 4.71 -7.32 -6.63
CA ILE A 138 4.07 -6.88 -5.38
C ILE A 138 3.07 -7.94 -4.88
N GLN A 139 2.25 -8.49 -5.79
CA GLN A 139 1.29 -9.53 -5.44
C GLN A 139 1.98 -10.79 -4.89
N GLU A 140 3.06 -11.24 -5.53
CA GLU A 140 3.88 -12.36 -5.03
C GLU A 140 4.50 -12.05 -3.66
N GLY A 141 4.95 -10.81 -3.47
CA GLY A 141 5.44 -10.33 -2.17
C GLY A 141 4.38 -10.40 -1.08
N ILE A 142 3.15 -9.97 -1.36
CA ILE A 142 2.02 -10.10 -0.44
C ILE A 142 1.73 -11.57 -0.12
N GLU A 143 1.67 -12.43 -1.14
CA GLU A 143 1.39 -13.87 -0.97
C GLU A 143 2.43 -14.57 -0.10
N ASN A 144 3.69 -14.16 -0.17
CA ASN A 144 4.78 -14.80 0.56
C ASN A 144 5.02 -14.20 1.95
N TYR A 145 4.71 -12.93 2.19
CA TYR A 145 5.16 -12.22 3.40
C TYR A 145 4.05 -11.54 4.20
N ALA A 146 2.87 -11.29 3.62
CA ALA A 146 1.85 -10.46 4.27
C ALA A 146 1.00 -11.18 5.32
N TYR A 147 1.29 -12.44 5.62
CA TYR A 147 0.46 -13.22 6.52
C TYR A 147 1.13 -13.46 7.87
N THR A 148 0.28 -13.49 8.90
CA THR A 148 0.61 -13.92 10.25
C THR A 148 -0.53 -14.77 10.81
N SER A 149 -0.48 -15.13 12.10
CA SER A 149 -1.54 -15.85 12.77
C SER A 149 -2.04 -15.08 13.97
N ASN A 150 -3.35 -15.06 14.17
CA ASN A 150 -3.95 -14.52 15.39
C ASN A 150 -3.81 -15.49 16.57
N SER A 151 -4.31 -15.11 17.76
CA SER A 151 -4.25 -15.93 18.97
C SER A 151 -4.97 -17.29 18.87
N LYS A 152 -5.85 -17.46 17.90
CA LYS A 152 -6.57 -18.70 17.61
C LYS A 152 -5.88 -19.58 16.58
N GLY A 153 -4.74 -19.12 16.02
CA GLY A 153 -4.03 -19.81 14.95
C GLY A 153 -4.67 -19.64 13.56
N GLU A 154 -5.65 -18.73 13.39
CA GLU A 154 -6.21 -18.42 12.08
C GLU A 154 -5.21 -17.57 11.29
N LYS A 155 -5.08 -17.86 9.99
CA LYS A 155 -4.28 -17.05 9.06
C LYS A 155 -4.94 -15.70 8.85
N ILE A 156 -4.20 -14.62 9.06
CA ILE A 156 -4.65 -13.23 8.88
C ILE A 156 -3.63 -12.42 8.11
N TYR A 157 -4.06 -11.29 7.54
CA TYR A 157 -3.13 -10.29 7.04
C TYR A 157 -2.46 -9.56 8.20
N ALA A 158 -1.14 -9.36 8.11
CA ALA A 158 -0.42 -8.41 8.93
C ALA A 158 -0.68 -6.98 8.42
N PHE A 159 -0.53 -5.99 9.29
CA PHE A 159 -0.59 -4.58 8.88
C PHE A 159 0.72 -4.12 8.22
N GLU A 160 1.84 -4.48 8.85
CA GLU A 160 3.19 -4.21 8.33
C GLU A 160 4.07 -5.44 8.50
N VAL A 161 5.02 -5.62 7.57
CA VAL A 161 6.07 -6.63 7.64
C VAL A 161 7.42 -6.06 7.24
N ASP A 162 8.53 -6.72 7.60
CA ASP A 162 9.90 -6.31 7.25
C ASP A 162 10.61 -7.27 6.29
N GLY A 163 10.01 -8.41 5.95
CA GLY A 163 10.65 -9.47 5.18
C GLY A 163 11.67 -10.29 5.97
N LEU A 164 11.95 -9.96 7.24
CA LEU A 164 12.88 -10.66 8.15
C LEU A 164 12.16 -11.62 9.10
N GLY A 165 10.83 -11.69 9.02
CA GLY A 165 9.98 -12.52 9.85
C GLY A 165 9.21 -11.76 10.92
N ASN A 166 9.33 -10.45 10.98
CA ASN A 166 8.51 -9.63 11.88
C ASN A 166 7.23 -9.15 11.18
N ALA A 167 6.15 -9.07 11.95
CA ALA A 167 4.84 -8.65 11.49
C ALA A 167 4.09 -7.91 12.60
N SER A 168 3.30 -6.90 12.26
CA SER A 168 2.43 -6.21 13.21
C SER A 168 0.97 -6.62 13.02
N ILE A 169 0.26 -6.83 14.16
CA ILE A 169 -1.18 -7.05 14.19
C ILE A 169 -1.81 -5.77 14.73
N MET A 170 -2.27 -4.95 13.84
CA MET A 170 -3.02 -3.71 14.11
C MET A 170 -3.76 -3.30 12.84
N ASP A 171 -4.50 -2.23 12.90
CA ASP A 171 -4.97 -1.49 11.73
C ASP A 171 -5.02 0.00 12.06
N ASP A 172 -5.00 0.82 11.02
CA ASP A 172 -5.15 2.26 11.10
C ASP A 172 -6.51 2.62 10.47
N PRO A 173 -7.34 3.49 11.09
CA PRO A 173 -8.63 3.85 10.51
C PRO A 173 -8.51 4.68 9.22
N ASN A 174 -7.33 5.22 8.92
CA ASN A 174 -7.10 5.93 7.67
C ASN A 174 -6.95 4.93 6.51
N VAL A 175 -7.66 5.19 5.42
CA VAL A 175 -7.63 4.35 4.20
C VAL A 175 -6.38 4.71 3.38
N PRO A 176 -5.62 3.72 2.89
CA PRO A 176 -5.87 2.27 2.94
C PRO A 176 -5.61 1.64 4.31
N SER A 177 -6.51 0.74 4.70
CA SER A 177 -6.44 -0.07 5.91
C SER A 177 -6.73 -1.53 5.57
N LEU A 178 -6.43 -2.45 6.48
CA LEU A 178 -6.80 -3.87 6.28
C LEU A 178 -8.30 -4.04 6.16
N LEU A 179 -9.08 -3.27 6.95
CA LEU A 179 -10.54 -3.30 6.88
C LEU A 179 -11.08 -2.74 5.56
N ALA A 180 -10.35 -1.87 4.88
CA ALA A 180 -10.73 -1.28 3.61
C ALA A 180 -10.36 -2.14 2.38
N ALA A 181 -9.68 -3.27 2.54
CA ALA A 181 -9.21 -4.08 1.41
C ALA A 181 -10.31 -4.44 0.39
N PRO A 182 -11.53 -4.88 0.80
CA PRO A 182 -12.63 -5.12 -0.15
C PRO A 182 -13.17 -3.83 -0.78
N TYR A 183 -13.24 -2.74 -0.04
CA TYR A 183 -13.67 -1.43 -0.55
C TYR A 183 -12.72 -0.91 -1.64
N LEU A 184 -11.43 -1.16 -1.49
CA LEU A 184 -10.41 -0.81 -2.49
C LEU A 184 -10.40 -1.75 -3.69
N GLY A 185 -11.10 -2.89 -3.62
CA GLY A 185 -11.18 -3.88 -4.69
C GLY A 185 -10.05 -4.92 -4.70
N TYR A 186 -9.32 -5.06 -3.58
CA TYR A 186 -8.23 -6.03 -3.50
C TYR A 186 -8.70 -7.48 -3.30
N CYS A 187 -9.74 -7.69 -2.51
CA CYS A 187 -10.32 -9.01 -2.25
C CYS A 187 -11.84 -8.93 -2.11
N ASP A 188 -12.50 -10.09 -2.16
CA ASP A 188 -13.93 -10.16 -1.89
C ASP A 188 -14.21 -9.97 -0.40
N ILE A 189 -15.40 -9.43 -0.09
CA ILE A 189 -15.86 -9.24 1.30
C ILE A 189 -15.93 -10.57 2.07
N ASP A 190 -16.20 -11.67 1.37
CA ASP A 190 -16.34 -13.01 1.94
C ASP A 190 -15.02 -13.82 1.93
N ASP A 191 -13.90 -13.20 1.54
CA ASP A 191 -12.58 -13.84 1.61
C ASP A 191 -12.28 -14.32 3.04
N GLU A 192 -11.89 -15.58 3.20
CA GLU A 192 -11.71 -16.21 4.52
C GLU A 192 -10.60 -15.53 5.34
N VAL A 193 -9.49 -15.15 4.70
CA VAL A 193 -8.37 -14.49 5.37
C VAL A 193 -8.75 -13.07 5.76
N TYR A 194 -9.44 -12.35 4.87
CA TYR A 194 -9.98 -11.04 5.20
C TYR A 194 -10.96 -11.09 6.38
N GLN A 195 -11.88 -12.05 6.38
CA GLN A 195 -12.84 -12.20 7.47
C GLN A 195 -12.18 -12.55 8.80
N ALA A 196 -11.15 -13.39 8.79
CA ALA A 196 -10.34 -13.67 9.99
C ALA A 196 -9.58 -12.41 10.44
N THR A 197 -8.98 -11.67 9.51
CA THR A 197 -8.32 -10.39 9.78
C THR A 197 -9.29 -9.39 10.39
N ARG A 198 -10.46 -9.21 9.79
CA ARG A 198 -11.49 -8.30 10.28
C ARG A 198 -11.92 -8.62 11.72
N ARG A 199 -12.14 -9.90 12.02
CA ARG A 199 -12.50 -10.32 13.41
C ARG A 199 -11.37 -10.01 14.40
N THR A 200 -10.13 -10.19 13.99
CA THR A 200 -8.94 -9.93 14.82
C THR A 200 -8.75 -8.44 15.07
N ILE A 201 -8.80 -7.62 14.03
CA ILE A 201 -8.62 -6.18 14.12
C ILE A 201 -9.73 -5.51 14.96
N LEU A 202 -10.96 -6.01 14.85
CA LEU A 202 -12.11 -5.55 15.67
C LEU A 202 -12.21 -6.29 17.01
N SER A 203 -11.07 -6.57 17.63
CA SER A 203 -10.96 -7.22 18.93
C SER A 203 -9.76 -6.68 19.72
N PRO A 204 -9.66 -7.01 21.04
CA PRO A 204 -8.51 -6.62 21.86
C PRO A 204 -7.14 -7.17 21.42
N GLU A 205 -7.06 -8.02 20.40
CA GLU A 205 -5.80 -8.42 19.78
C GLU A 205 -5.15 -7.27 18.99
N ASN A 206 -5.96 -6.34 18.48
CA ASN A 206 -5.47 -5.07 17.98
C ASN A 206 -5.20 -4.15 19.18
N PRO A 207 -3.93 -3.72 19.42
CA PRO A 207 -3.58 -2.90 20.58
C PRO A 207 -4.23 -1.50 20.55
N TYR A 208 -4.77 -1.08 19.40
CA TYR A 208 -5.46 0.19 19.23
C TYR A 208 -6.99 0.05 19.23
N PHE A 209 -7.50 -1.19 19.40
CA PHE A 209 -8.93 -1.41 19.53
C PHE A 209 -9.48 -0.68 20.75
N TYR A 210 -10.52 0.11 20.55
CA TYR A 210 -11.19 0.84 21.60
C TYR A 210 -12.66 0.41 21.72
N GLN A 211 -13.09 0.17 22.95
CA GLN A 211 -14.48 -0.12 23.25
C GLN A 211 -15.11 1.05 24.01
N GLY A 212 -15.96 1.80 23.34
CA GLY A 212 -16.72 2.90 23.92
C GLY A 212 -18.09 2.48 24.41
N GLU A 213 -18.81 3.43 25.00
CA GLU A 213 -20.19 3.22 25.49
C GLU A 213 -21.17 2.91 24.34
N TYR A 214 -20.96 3.52 23.17
CA TYR A 214 -21.89 3.45 22.04
C TYR A 214 -21.36 2.68 20.83
N ALA A 215 -20.05 2.53 20.69
CA ALA A 215 -19.41 1.85 19.58
C ALA A 215 -18.04 1.32 19.96
N SER A 216 -17.52 0.42 19.12
CA SER A 216 -16.17 -0.16 19.24
C SER A 216 -15.46 -0.10 17.88
N GLY A 217 -14.14 0.08 17.87
CA GLY A 217 -13.31 0.11 16.66
C GLY A 217 -11.83 0.14 16.97
#